data_d094331266cfc26e3496de165ec4a261
#
_entry.id   d094331266cfc26e3496de165ec4a261
#
_cell.length_a   1.000
_cell.length_b   1.000
_cell.length_c   1.000
_cell.angle_alpha   90.00
_cell.angle_beta   90.00
_cell.angle_gamma   90.00
#
_symmetry.space_group_name_H-M   'P 1'
#
loop_
_entity.id
_entity.type
_entity.pdbx_description
1 polymer ?
#
loop_
_entity_poly.entity_id
_entity_poly.type
_entity_poly.pdbx_seq_one_letter_code
_entity_poly.pdbx_strand_id
1 'polypeptide(L)'
;GMRPDDPLAEKEFIRKEDLIGKPLILPERMNVQSELANWFGKDFSKLQIAFTSNLGTNAGVMAANGLGYPISIEGAAKYWRDDILVQRKISPEITTSTVIAWRRNIPYSLAVRKMIEEINAFQA
;
A
#
# COMPACT_ATOMS: atom_id res chain seq x y z
N GLY A 1 5.56 2.04 6.03
CA GLY A 1 7.01 1.82 5.84
C GLY A 1 7.83 2.93 6.51
N MET A 2 9.00 2.57 6.99
CA MET A 2 9.90 3.50 7.69
C MET A 2 11.32 2.95 7.72
N ARG A 3 12.29 3.77 8.05
CA ARG A 3 13.67 3.35 8.29
C ARG A 3 13.75 2.47 9.54
N PRO A 4 14.72 1.54 9.62
CA PRO A 4 14.87 0.67 10.80
C PRO A 4 15.24 1.41 12.08
N ASP A 5 15.88 2.57 11.96
CA ASP A 5 16.26 3.43 13.09
C ASP A 5 15.14 4.40 13.55
N ASP A 6 13.98 4.34 12.93
CA ASP A 6 12.82 5.16 13.31
C ASP A 6 12.16 4.63 14.59
N PRO A 7 11.79 5.49 15.55
CA PRO A 7 11.10 5.05 16.77
C PRO A 7 9.79 4.28 16.53
N LEU A 8 9.10 4.56 15.41
CA LEU A 8 7.89 3.82 15.05
C LEU A 8 8.19 2.37 14.62
N ALA A 9 9.43 2.06 14.24
CA ALA A 9 9.82 0.70 13.87
C ALA A 9 9.82 -0.27 15.08
N GLU A 10 9.88 0.24 16.31
CA GLU A 10 9.78 -0.59 17.53
C GLU A 10 8.34 -0.98 17.89
N LYS A 11 7.35 -0.29 17.31
CA LYS A 11 5.94 -0.57 17.58
C LYS A 11 5.49 -1.85 16.87
N GLU A 12 4.61 -2.59 17.51
CA GLU A 12 3.94 -3.74 16.90
C GLU A 12 2.94 -3.29 15.82
N PHE A 13 2.17 -2.23 16.11
CA PHE A 13 1.17 -1.64 15.21
C PHE A 13 1.32 -0.12 15.17
N ILE A 14 0.99 0.45 14.03
CA ILE A 14 0.91 1.90 13.82
C ILE A 14 -0.56 2.33 13.86
N ARG A 15 -0.87 3.25 14.72
CA ARG A 15 -2.20 3.87 14.81
C ARG A 15 -2.23 5.19 14.06
N LYS A 16 -3.42 5.68 13.77
CA LYS A 16 -3.58 6.96 13.07
C LYS A 16 -2.91 8.13 13.80
N GLU A 17 -2.95 8.11 15.14
CA GLU A 17 -2.34 9.13 15.99
C GLU A 17 -0.81 9.21 15.80
N ASP A 18 -0.18 8.09 15.50
CA ASP A 18 1.27 8.01 15.26
C ASP A 18 1.68 8.67 13.95
N LEU A 19 0.74 8.81 13.02
CA LEU A 19 0.96 9.33 11.66
C LEU A 19 0.61 10.82 11.53
N ILE A 20 -0.12 11.38 12.49
CA ILE A 20 -0.45 12.81 12.49
C ILE A 20 0.83 13.64 12.68
N GLY A 21 1.03 14.63 11.80
CA GLY A 21 2.24 15.44 11.79
C GLY A 21 3.47 14.79 11.19
N LYS A 22 3.35 13.54 10.70
CA LYS A 22 4.42 12.88 9.94
C LYS A 22 4.26 13.15 8.45
N PRO A 23 5.37 13.30 7.69
CA PRO A 23 5.31 13.47 6.25
C PRO A 23 4.92 12.14 5.58
N LEU A 24 3.67 12.01 5.16
CA LEU A 24 3.15 10.78 4.57
C LEU A 24 3.39 10.74 3.06
N ILE A 25 3.64 9.53 2.56
CA ILE A 25 3.68 9.23 1.14
C ILE A 25 2.48 8.33 0.84
N LEU A 26 1.47 8.86 0.17
CA LEU A 26 0.22 8.14 -0.09
C LEU A 26 0.19 7.56 -1.50
N PRO A 27 -0.50 6.43 -1.69
CA PRO A 27 -0.80 5.94 -3.03
C PRO A 27 -1.60 6.97 -3.84
N GLU A 28 -1.27 7.14 -5.11
CA GLU A 28 -1.97 8.08 -6.01
C GLU A 28 -3.38 7.60 -6.38
N ARG A 29 -3.65 6.30 -6.27
CA ARG A 29 -4.95 5.71 -6.65
C ARG A 29 -6.08 6.24 -5.79
N MET A 30 -7.07 6.87 -6.42
CA MET A 30 -8.20 7.51 -5.74
C MET A 30 -9.00 6.57 -4.82
N ASN A 31 -9.21 5.31 -5.24
CA ASN A 31 -9.92 4.34 -4.41
C ASN A 31 -9.19 4.09 -3.08
N VAL A 32 -7.87 3.95 -3.14
CA VAL A 32 -7.04 3.74 -1.95
C VAL A 32 -7.02 4.99 -1.07
N GLN A 33 -6.96 6.17 -1.69
CA GLN A 33 -7.04 7.44 -0.95
C GLN A 33 -8.38 7.60 -0.24
N SER A 34 -9.48 7.19 -0.88
CA SER A 34 -10.82 7.23 -0.26
C SER A 34 -10.91 6.28 0.94
N GLU A 35 -10.35 5.09 0.85
CA GLU A 35 -10.31 4.16 1.98
C GLU A 35 -9.44 4.69 3.12
N LEU A 36 -8.30 5.29 2.82
CA LEU A 36 -7.44 5.94 3.81
C LEU A 36 -8.14 7.15 4.44
N ALA A 37 -8.85 7.95 3.65
CA ALA A 37 -9.63 9.06 4.17
C ALA A 37 -10.71 8.59 5.16
N ASN A 38 -11.39 7.48 4.85
CA ASN A 38 -12.35 6.86 5.76
C ASN A 38 -11.68 6.34 7.03
N TRP A 39 -10.51 5.72 6.90
CA TRP A 39 -9.76 5.20 8.05
C TRP A 39 -9.30 6.29 9.00
N PHE A 40 -8.77 7.39 8.47
CA PHE A 40 -8.38 8.56 9.28
C PHE A 40 -9.59 9.33 9.80
N GLY A 41 -10.72 9.28 9.08
CA GLY A 41 -11.94 10.02 9.42
C GLY A 41 -11.69 11.53 9.49
N LYS A 42 -12.16 12.16 10.54
CA LYS A 42 -12.00 13.63 10.77
C LYS A 42 -10.52 14.08 10.84
N ASP A 43 -9.61 13.16 11.11
CA ASP A 43 -8.19 13.49 11.23
C ASP A 43 -7.48 13.52 9.86
N PHE A 44 -8.14 13.09 8.79
CA PHE A 44 -7.56 13.12 7.42
C PHE A 44 -7.11 14.54 7.02
N SER A 45 -7.87 15.57 7.39
CA SER A 45 -7.51 16.96 7.10
C SER A 45 -6.29 17.49 7.86
N LYS A 46 -5.82 16.75 8.87
CA LYS A 46 -4.64 17.09 9.66
C LYS A 46 -3.36 16.42 9.17
N LEU A 47 -3.48 15.56 8.17
CA LEU A 47 -2.34 14.82 7.62
C LEU A 47 -1.42 15.73 6.83
N GLN A 48 -0.14 15.54 7.02
CA GLN A 48 0.90 16.13 6.20
C GLN A 48 1.23 15.17 5.04
N ILE A 49 0.55 15.33 3.91
CA ILE A 49 0.84 14.56 2.70
C ILE A 49 2.01 15.23 2.01
N ALA A 50 3.21 14.64 2.14
CA ALA A 50 4.41 15.17 1.51
C ALA A 50 4.49 14.81 0.03
N PHE A 51 4.09 13.58 -0.32
CA PHE A 51 4.14 13.06 -1.68
C PHE A 51 2.99 12.10 -1.95
N THR A 52 2.65 11.95 -3.23
CA THR A 52 1.88 10.81 -3.74
C THR A 52 2.75 9.98 -4.67
N SER A 53 2.52 8.67 -4.73
CA SER A 53 3.26 7.77 -5.59
C SER A 53 2.34 6.71 -6.20
N ASN A 54 2.53 6.46 -7.49
CA ASN A 54 1.85 5.39 -8.22
C ASN A 54 2.61 4.06 -8.17
N LEU A 55 3.87 4.07 -7.70
CA LEU A 55 4.72 2.90 -7.57
C LEU A 55 5.19 2.73 -6.12
N GLY A 56 4.82 1.61 -5.50
CA GLY A 56 5.21 1.29 -4.11
C GLY A 56 6.72 1.21 -3.91
N THR A 57 7.48 0.75 -4.92
CA THR A 57 8.94 0.72 -4.88
C THR A 57 9.55 2.12 -4.77
N ASN A 58 9.04 3.09 -5.53
CA ASN A 58 9.51 4.48 -5.44
C ASN A 58 9.23 5.07 -4.05
N ALA A 59 8.03 4.84 -3.52
CA ALA A 59 7.69 5.25 -2.17
C ALA A 59 8.62 4.63 -1.11
N GLY A 60 9.00 3.36 -1.30
CA GLY A 60 9.98 2.69 -0.44
C GLY A 60 11.38 3.31 -0.52
N VAL A 61 11.87 3.66 -1.72
CA VAL A 61 13.14 4.37 -1.90
C VAL A 61 13.12 5.72 -1.18
N MET A 62 12.01 6.47 -1.31
CA MET A 62 11.84 7.75 -0.63
C MET A 62 11.89 7.59 0.90
N ALA A 63 11.22 6.57 1.43
CA ALA A 63 11.23 6.28 2.87
C ALA A 63 12.61 5.87 3.37
N ALA A 64 13.32 5.02 2.64
CA ALA A 64 14.70 4.63 2.97
C ALA A 64 15.66 5.82 3.04
N ASN A 65 15.37 6.89 2.27
CA ASN A 65 16.10 8.15 2.30
C ASN A 65 15.51 9.19 3.28
N GLY A 66 14.58 8.81 4.13
CA GLY A 66 14.01 9.68 5.17
C GLY A 66 13.05 10.76 4.68
N LEU A 67 12.51 10.63 3.46
CA LEU A 67 11.63 11.63 2.87
C LEU A 67 10.16 11.52 3.34
N GLY A 68 9.80 10.44 4.02
CA GLY A 68 8.46 10.28 4.56
C GLY A 68 8.08 8.83 4.84
N TYR A 69 6.83 8.65 5.23
CA TYR A 69 6.25 7.37 5.66
C TYR A 69 5.25 6.87 4.61
N PRO A 70 5.61 5.92 3.75
CA PRO A 70 4.68 5.35 2.80
C PRO A 70 3.65 4.46 3.49
N ILE A 71 2.40 4.59 3.06
CA ILE A 71 1.34 3.63 3.34
C ILE A 71 1.22 2.73 2.11
N SER A 72 1.45 1.44 2.30
CA SER A 72 1.48 0.44 1.23
C SER A 72 0.81 -0.86 1.66
N ILE A 73 0.58 -1.74 0.71
CA ILE A 73 0.05 -3.08 0.99
C ILE A 73 1.13 -3.96 1.65
N GLU A 74 0.70 -4.90 2.50
CA GLU A 74 1.59 -5.82 3.24
C GLU A 74 2.53 -6.60 2.31
N GLY A 75 2.06 -7.02 1.14
CA GLY A 75 2.86 -7.75 0.16
C GLY A 75 4.07 -6.98 -0.38
N ALA A 76 4.10 -5.66 -0.26
CA ALA A 76 5.24 -4.84 -0.69
C ALA A 76 6.47 -4.98 0.23
N ALA A 77 6.28 -5.42 1.48
CA ALA A 77 7.36 -5.64 2.44
C ALA A 77 8.41 -6.63 1.93
N LYS A 78 7.98 -7.68 1.22
CA LYS A 78 8.84 -8.77 0.73
C LYS A 78 9.99 -8.33 -0.19
N TYR A 79 9.89 -7.15 -0.76
CA TYR A 79 10.88 -6.64 -1.71
C TYR A 79 11.97 -5.78 -1.06
N TRP A 80 11.88 -5.57 0.26
CA TRP A 80 12.82 -4.75 1.00
C TRP A 80 13.57 -5.58 2.04
N ARG A 81 14.83 -5.29 2.22
CA ARG A 81 15.62 -5.83 3.32
C ARG A 81 15.32 -5.04 4.59
N ASP A 82 15.22 -5.73 5.71
CA ASP A 82 14.85 -5.14 7.00
C ASP A 82 15.90 -4.13 7.52
N ASP A 83 17.12 -4.19 7.01
CA ASP A 83 18.16 -3.21 7.31
C ASP A 83 18.05 -1.90 6.50
N ILE A 84 17.14 -1.86 5.52
CA ILE A 84 16.87 -0.70 4.67
C ILE A 84 15.52 -0.09 4.97
N LEU A 85 14.46 -0.90 5.00
CA LEU A 85 13.09 -0.47 5.19
C LEU A 85 12.30 -1.48 6.01
N VAL A 86 11.70 -1.02 7.09
CA VAL A 86 10.82 -1.83 7.93
C VAL A 86 9.37 -1.43 7.68
N GLN A 87 8.47 -2.42 7.68
CA GLN A 87 7.03 -2.18 7.65
C GLN A 87 6.36 -2.61 8.93
N ARG A 88 5.33 -1.88 9.35
CA ARG A 88 4.46 -2.21 10.47
C ARG A 88 3.01 -2.14 10.04
N LYS A 89 2.19 -3.05 10.55
CA LYS A 89 0.76 -3.06 10.28
C LYS A 89 0.09 -1.84 10.91
N ILE A 90 -0.89 -1.30 10.21
CA ILE A 90 -1.75 -0.25 10.76
C ILE A 90 -2.89 -0.87 11.57
N SER A 91 -3.32 -0.16 12.61
CA SER A 91 -4.45 -0.58 13.45
C SER A 91 -5.44 0.58 13.66
N PRO A 92 -6.75 0.37 13.44
CA PRO A 92 -7.40 -0.85 12.95
C PRO A 92 -6.96 -1.22 11.52
N GLU A 93 -7.02 -2.51 11.18
CA GLU A 93 -6.59 -3.02 9.88
C GLU A 93 -7.51 -2.53 8.75
N ILE A 94 -6.90 -2.18 7.60
CA ILE A 94 -7.60 -1.95 6.34
C ILE A 94 -7.30 -3.13 5.43
N THR A 95 -8.34 -3.79 4.96
CA THR A 95 -8.21 -4.86 3.97
C THR A 95 -8.47 -4.32 2.58
N THR A 96 -7.61 -4.65 1.62
CA THR A 96 -7.80 -4.34 0.21
C THR A 96 -7.72 -5.62 -0.62
N SER A 97 -8.43 -5.64 -1.75
CA SER A 97 -8.46 -6.79 -2.65
C SER A 97 -7.78 -6.46 -3.98
N THR A 98 -7.03 -7.42 -4.48
CA THR A 98 -6.54 -7.39 -5.86
C THR A 98 -7.46 -8.24 -6.72
N VAL A 99 -7.89 -7.70 -7.85
CA VAL A 99 -8.77 -8.39 -8.78
C VAL A 99 -8.13 -8.48 -10.15
N ILE A 100 -8.43 -9.56 -10.85
CA ILE A 100 -8.14 -9.72 -12.29
C ILE A 100 -9.46 -9.51 -13.02
N ALA A 101 -9.45 -8.62 -14.00
CA ALA A 101 -10.63 -8.31 -14.78
C ALA A 101 -10.33 -8.42 -16.28
N TRP A 102 -11.31 -8.90 -17.04
CA TRP A 102 -11.25 -8.96 -18.50
C TRP A 102 -12.60 -8.55 -19.11
N ARG A 103 -12.54 -8.07 -20.34
CA ARG A 103 -13.76 -7.69 -21.06
C ARG A 103 -14.58 -8.94 -21.43
N ARG A 104 -15.88 -8.83 -21.35
CA ARG A 104 -16.78 -9.86 -21.87
C ARG A 104 -17.01 -9.64 -23.36
N ASN A 105 -17.35 -10.73 -24.06
CA ASN A 105 -17.84 -10.70 -25.44
C ASN A 105 -16.87 -10.10 -26.48
N ILE A 106 -15.57 -10.24 -26.27
CA ILE A 106 -14.59 -9.94 -27.29
C ILE A 106 -13.81 -11.23 -27.65
N PRO A 107 -13.36 -11.37 -28.91
CA PRO A 107 -12.52 -12.49 -29.29
C PRO A 107 -11.13 -12.36 -28.64
N TYR A 108 -10.76 -13.39 -27.90
CA TYR A 108 -9.43 -13.49 -27.29
C TYR A 108 -8.56 -14.48 -28.05
N SER A 109 -7.25 -14.24 -28.07
CA SER A 109 -6.28 -15.23 -28.55
C SER A 109 -6.37 -16.53 -27.72
N LEU A 110 -5.87 -17.62 -28.28
CA LEU A 110 -5.84 -18.92 -27.58
C LEU A 110 -5.12 -18.81 -26.23
N ALA A 111 -4.00 -18.09 -26.19
CA ALA A 111 -3.22 -17.90 -24.96
C ALA A 111 -4.03 -17.21 -23.87
N VAL A 112 -4.74 -16.13 -24.22
CA VAL A 112 -5.58 -15.40 -23.25
C VAL A 112 -6.74 -16.27 -22.76
N ARG A 113 -7.38 -17.04 -23.64
CA ARG A 113 -8.44 -17.97 -23.23
C ARG A 113 -7.94 -19.01 -22.25
N LYS A 114 -6.79 -19.62 -22.55
CA LYS A 114 -6.16 -20.60 -21.64
C LYS A 114 -5.82 -19.98 -20.28
N MET A 115 -5.29 -18.76 -20.26
CA MET A 115 -5.02 -18.05 -19.00
C MET A 115 -6.30 -17.83 -18.19
N ILE A 116 -7.40 -17.42 -18.84
CA ILE A 116 -8.69 -17.24 -18.15
C ILE A 116 -9.22 -18.57 -17.61
N GLU A 117 -9.10 -19.66 -18.37
CA GLU A 117 -9.46 -21.02 -17.92
C GLU A 117 -8.68 -21.41 -16.66
N GLU A 118 -7.36 -21.22 -16.66
CA GLU A 118 -6.50 -21.52 -15.51
C GLU A 118 -6.84 -20.64 -14.29
N ILE A 119 -7.07 -19.34 -14.49
CA ILE A 119 -7.47 -18.44 -13.39
C ILE A 119 -8.79 -18.89 -12.77
N ASN A 120 -9.79 -19.27 -13.59
CA ASN A 120 -11.07 -19.75 -13.08
C ASN A 120 -10.95 -21.09 -12.35
N ALA A 121 -10.05 -21.97 -12.80
CA ALA A 121 -9.78 -23.24 -12.15
C ALA A 121 -9.01 -23.07 -10.81
N PHE A 122 -8.23 -22.00 -10.68
CA PHE A 122 -7.47 -21.70 -9.47
C PHE A 122 -8.34 -21.12 -8.33
N GLN A 123 -9.58 -20.76 -8.59
CA GLN A 123 -10.54 -20.35 -7.55
C GLN A 123 -10.94 -21.59 -6.71
N ALA A 124 -10.09 -21.86 -5.76
CA ALA A 124 -10.43 -22.79 -4.70
C ALA A 124 -11.16 -22.06 -3.58
#